data_1e690bd0d22ed0c66bd8753a5796bef7
#
_entry.id   1e690bd0d22ed0c66bd8753a5796bef7
#
_cell.length_a   1.000
_cell.length_b   1.000
_cell.length_c   1.000
_cell.angle_alpha   90.00
_cell.angle_beta   90.00
_cell.angle_gamma   90.00
#
_symmetry.space_group_name_H-M   'P 1'
#
loop_
_entity.id
_entity.type
_entity.pdbx_description
1 polymer ?
#
loop_
_entity_poly.entity_id
_entity_poly.type
_entity_poly.pdbx_seq_one_letter_code
_entity_poly.pdbx_strand_id
1 'polypeptide(L)'
;MLLALLTVKSTASTILKDAGMTEKDLRNAINELRKGEKVTSQSSEDTYQSLEKYAINLNEAARSGKLDPVIGRDEEIRRVLQILSRRTKNNPILIGEPGTGKTAIVEGLAHRILRGDVPENLKNKQVYSLDMGALVAGAKYKGEFEERLKAVVNEVKKSEGDIILFIDEIHTLVGAGKGEGAMDAANILKPALARGELRSIGATTLDEYQKYFEKDKALERRFQIVMVNEPDTLSTISILRGLKERYENHHHVRIKDDAII
;
A
#
# COMPACT_ATOMS: atom_id res chain seq x y z
N MET A 1 5.23 28.27 -10.13
CA MET A 1 6.57 28.79 -9.87
C MET A 1 7.48 28.70 -11.11
N LEU A 2 7.80 27.53 -11.69
CA LEU A 2 8.68 27.39 -12.87
C LEU A 2 8.23 28.20 -14.09
N LEU A 3 6.94 28.23 -14.43
CA LEU A 3 6.40 29.05 -15.50
C LEU A 3 6.61 30.54 -15.25
N ALA A 4 6.45 31.02 -14.02
CA ALA A 4 6.68 32.40 -13.64
C ALA A 4 8.18 32.77 -13.75
N LEU A 5 9.09 31.82 -13.47
CA LEU A 5 10.53 32.04 -13.67
C LEU A 5 10.92 32.24 -15.14
N LEU A 6 10.23 31.60 -16.09
CA LEU A 6 10.47 31.83 -17.54
C LEU A 6 9.94 33.17 -18.05
N THR A 7 8.90 33.73 -17.42
CA THR A 7 8.27 34.99 -17.83
C THR A 7 8.92 36.24 -17.21
N VAL A 8 9.56 36.09 -16.04
CA VAL A 8 10.23 37.18 -15.34
C VAL A 8 11.68 37.31 -15.85
N LYS A 9 12.13 38.51 -16.18
CA LYS A 9 13.52 38.77 -16.54
C LYS A 9 14.43 38.56 -15.33
N SER A 10 15.09 37.41 -15.27
CA SER A 10 16.02 37.01 -14.20
C SER A 10 17.15 36.17 -14.76
N THR A 11 18.25 36.04 -14.04
CA THR A 11 19.38 35.17 -14.38
C THR A 11 18.90 33.69 -14.58
N ALA A 12 17.94 33.24 -13.75
CA ALA A 12 17.34 31.93 -13.87
C ALA A 12 16.57 31.76 -15.19
N SER A 13 15.83 32.80 -15.65
CA SER A 13 15.14 32.81 -16.94
C SER A 13 16.10 32.67 -18.11
N THR A 14 17.25 33.35 -18.05
CA THR A 14 18.28 33.29 -19.09
C THR A 14 18.87 31.88 -19.17
N ILE A 15 19.27 31.31 -18.04
CA ILE A 15 19.83 29.95 -17.99
C ILE A 15 18.84 28.89 -18.53
N LEU A 16 17.56 28.99 -18.18
CA LEU A 16 16.53 28.06 -18.67
C LEU A 16 16.30 28.19 -20.19
N LYS A 17 16.33 29.42 -20.73
CA LYS A 17 16.19 29.68 -22.16
C LYS A 17 17.42 29.25 -22.94
N ASP A 18 18.62 29.48 -22.42
CA ASP A 18 19.89 29.06 -23.04
C ASP A 18 20.00 27.49 -23.06
N ALA A 19 19.38 26.83 -22.10
CA ALA A 19 19.21 25.38 -22.08
C ALA A 19 18.13 24.86 -23.06
N GLY A 20 17.53 25.75 -23.90
CA GLY A 20 16.53 25.39 -24.90
C GLY A 20 15.11 25.16 -24.37
N MET A 21 14.84 25.51 -23.11
CA MET A 21 13.53 25.30 -22.50
C MET A 21 12.53 26.37 -22.93
N THR A 22 11.45 25.98 -23.62
CA THR A 22 10.37 26.89 -24.01
C THR A 22 9.20 26.81 -23.02
N GLU A 23 8.39 27.87 -22.96
CA GLU A 23 7.17 27.89 -22.15
C GLU A 23 6.20 26.76 -22.57
N LYS A 24 6.16 26.47 -23.87
CA LYS A 24 5.29 25.42 -24.43
C LYS A 24 5.73 24.04 -23.97
N ASP A 25 7.02 23.76 -24.00
CA ASP A 25 7.58 22.47 -23.58
C ASP A 25 7.37 22.25 -22.07
N LEU A 26 7.58 23.31 -21.28
CA LEU A 26 7.35 23.27 -19.84
C LEU A 26 5.85 23.08 -19.52
N ARG A 27 4.93 23.72 -20.24
CA ARG A 27 3.49 23.50 -20.09
C ARG A 27 3.09 22.07 -20.46
N ASN A 28 3.63 21.54 -21.53
CA ASN A 28 3.39 20.17 -21.95
C ASN A 28 3.91 19.17 -20.91
N ALA A 29 5.14 19.33 -20.45
CA ALA A 29 5.73 18.49 -19.39
C ALA A 29 4.92 18.58 -18.08
N ILE A 30 4.47 19.76 -17.67
CA ILE A 30 3.60 19.93 -16.49
C ILE A 30 2.25 19.22 -16.70
N ASN A 31 1.65 19.31 -17.88
CA ASN A 31 0.39 18.65 -18.18
C ASN A 31 0.53 17.12 -18.22
N GLU A 32 1.62 16.60 -18.79
CA GLU A 32 1.94 15.17 -18.77
C GLU A 32 2.16 14.65 -17.35
N LEU A 33 3.01 15.33 -16.57
CA LEU A 33 3.28 14.98 -15.18
C LEU A 33 2.00 15.00 -14.32
N ARG A 34 1.14 15.99 -14.55
CA ARG A 34 -0.11 16.17 -13.80
C ARG A 34 -1.31 15.40 -14.39
N LYS A 35 -1.12 14.70 -15.51
CA LYS A 35 -2.22 13.98 -16.21
C LYS A 35 -3.47 14.86 -16.41
N GLY A 36 -3.29 16.17 -16.65
CA GLY A 36 -4.37 17.13 -16.86
C GLY A 36 -5.01 17.70 -15.58
N GLU A 37 -4.57 17.35 -14.38
CA GLU A 37 -5.12 17.90 -13.15
C GLU A 37 -4.69 19.38 -12.94
N LYS A 38 -5.70 20.24 -12.67
CA LYS A 38 -5.49 21.66 -12.38
C LYS A 38 -5.29 21.86 -10.88
N VAL A 39 -4.35 22.74 -10.51
CA VAL A 39 -4.20 23.21 -9.13
C VAL A 39 -5.39 24.10 -8.78
N THR A 40 -6.30 23.60 -7.97
CA THR A 40 -7.53 24.32 -7.59
C THR A 40 -7.53 24.75 -6.12
N SER A 41 -6.60 24.25 -5.32
CA SER A 41 -6.50 24.57 -3.89
C SER A 41 -5.04 24.64 -3.43
N GLN A 42 -4.82 25.21 -2.25
CA GLN A 42 -3.50 25.30 -1.61
C GLN A 42 -2.97 23.90 -1.21
N SER A 43 -3.87 22.92 -1.01
CA SER A 43 -3.54 21.49 -0.72
C SER A 43 -3.30 20.65 -1.98
N SER A 44 -3.35 21.23 -3.19
CA SER A 44 -3.19 20.48 -4.44
C SER A 44 -1.81 19.80 -4.59
N GLU A 45 -0.79 20.33 -3.94
CA GLU A 45 0.55 19.72 -3.89
C GLU A 45 0.56 18.45 -2.98
N ASP A 46 -0.26 18.43 -1.94
CA ASP A 46 -0.37 17.29 -1.02
C ASP A 46 -1.15 16.13 -1.64
N THR A 47 -2.05 16.43 -2.57
CA THR A 47 -2.83 15.44 -3.31
C THR A 47 -2.13 14.89 -4.56
N TYR A 48 -1.05 15.53 -4.99
CA TYR A 48 -0.25 15.09 -6.14
C TYR A 48 0.72 13.97 -5.72
N GLN A 49 0.71 12.87 -6.48
CA GLN A 49 1.52 11.68 -6.19
C GLN A 49 1.32 11.16 -4.74
N SER A 50 0.07 11.09 -4.32
CA SER A 50 -0.28 10.70 -2.95
C SER A 50 0.13 9.27 -2.61
N LEU A 51 0.16 8.36 -3.59
CA LEU A 51 0.68 7.00 -3.38
C LEU A 51 2.18 7.01 -3.02
N GLU A 52 2.99 7.80 -3.70
CA GLU A 52 4.42 7.89 -3.40
C GLU A 52 4.71 8.53 -2.04
N LYS A 53 3.81 9.42 -1.57
CA LYS A 53 3.96 10.11 -0.28
C LYS A 53 3.46 9.28 0.90
N TYR A 54 2.37 8.53 0.71
CA TYR A 54 1.61 7.91 1.80
C TYR A 54 1.49 6.39 1.68
N ALA A 55 2.18 5.79 0.73
CA ALA A 55 2.22 4.34 0.58
C ALA A 55 3.60 3.87 0.10
N ILE A 56 3.97 2.67 0.48
CA ILE A 56 5.23 2.02 0.11
C ILE A 56 4.96 1.06 -1.05
N ASN A 57 5.64 1.23 -2.17
CA ASN A 57 5.57 0.28 -3.29
C ASN A 57 6.36 -1.00 -2.94
N LEU A 58 5.63 -2.08 -2.63
CA LEU A 58 6.24 -3.36 -2.26
C LEU A 58 6.94 -4.04 -3.43
N ASN A 59 6.50 -3.85 -4.68
CA ASN A 59 7.19 -4.39 -5.84
C ASN A 59 8.58 -3.75 -6.02
N GLU A 60 8.69 -2.43 -5.84
CA GLU A 60 9.97 -1.72 -5.88
C GLU A 60 10.86 -2.10 -4.69
N ALA A 61 10.28 -2.26 -3.49
CA ALA A 61 11.00 -2.72 -2.31
C ALA A 61 11.55 -4.16 -2.51
N ALA A 62 10.76 -5.05 -3.13
CA ALA A 62 11.20 -6.40 -3.51
C ALA A 62 12.34 -6.35 -4.53
N ARG A 63 12.21 -5.50 -5.58
CA ARG A 63 13.22 -5.36 -6.64
C ARG A 63 14.55 -4.82 -6.09
N SER A 64 14.49 -3.89 -5.15
CA SER A 64 15.68 -3.30 -4.51
C SER A 64 16.28 -4.16 -3.41
N GLY A 65 15.73 -5.35 -3.12
CA GLY A 65 16.21 -6.26 -2.08
C GLY A 65 15.98 -5.78 -0.64
N LYS A 66 15.09 -4.79 -0.45
CA LYS A 66 14.75 -4.24 0.87
C LYS A 66 13.83 -5.15 1.67
N LEU A 67 13.07 -6.02 1.00
CA LEU A 67 12.18 -6.97 1.68
C LEU A 67 12.92 -8.24 2.06
N ASP A 68 12.54 -8.81 3.18
CA ASP A 68 13.03 -10.11 3.63
C ASP A 68 12.44 -11.27 2.80
N PRO A 69 13.16 -12.40 2.69
CA PRO A 69 12.59 -13.59 2.07
C PRO A 69 11.44 -14.11 2.91
N VAL A 70 10.33 -14.45 2.25
CA VAL A 70 9.15 -15.01 2.91
C VAL A 70 9.20 -16.53 2.81
N ILE A 71 9.13 -17.20 3.95
CA ILE A 71 9.31 -18.64 4.08
C ILE A 71 8.08 -19.23 4.76
N GLY A 72 7.60 -20.36 4.26
CA GLY A 72 6.53 -21.12 4.92
C GLY A 72 5.13 -20.53 4.84
N ARG A 73 4.89 -19.57 3.91
CA ARG A 73 3.56 -18.92 3.72
C ARG A 73 2.97 -19.16 2.32
N ASP A 74 3.38 -20.25 1.67
CA ASP A 74 2.96 -20.54 0.29
C ASP A 74 1.47 -20.77 0.13
N GLU A 75 0.84 -21.39 1.12
CA GLU A 75 -0.60 -21.69 1.09
C GLU A 75 -1.43 -20.41 1.22
N GLU A 76 -1.09 -19.56 2.19
CA GLU A 76 -1.76 -18.29 2.39
C GLU A 76 -1.59 -17.36 1.18
N ILE A 77 -0.36 -17.26 0.63
CA ILE A 77 -0.10 -16.47 -0.59
C ILE A 77 -0.90 -17.02 -1.77
N ARG A 78 -0.94 -18.35 -1.95
CA ARG A 78 -1.75 -18.98 -3.00
C ARG A 78 -3.24 -18.63 -2.83
N ARG A 79 -3.73 -18.68 -1.60
CA ARG A 79 -5.11 -18.32 -1.29
C ARG A 79 -5.40 -16.85 -1.59
N VAL A 80 -4.50 -15.95 -1.23
CA VAL A 80 -4.58 -14.51 -1.57
C VAL A 80 -4.64 -14.32 -3.10
N LEU A 81 -3.76 -14.98 -3.86
CA LEU A 81 -3.75 -14.94 -5.33
C LEU A 81 -5.08 -15.44 -5.94
N GLN A 82 -5.62 -16.55 -5.42
CA GLN A 82 -6.92 -17.06 -5.84
C GLN A 82 -8.05 -16.06 -5.63
N ILE A 83 -8.06 -15.38 -4.47
CA ILE A 83 -9.09 -14.39 -4.14
C ILE A 83 -8.95 -13.16 -5.03
N LEU A 84 -7.76 -12.62 -5.19
CA LEU A 84 -7.47 -11.47 -6.06
C LEU A 84 -7.85 -11.73 -7.53
N SER A 85 -7.81 -12.98 -7.99
CA SER A 85 -8.17 -13.37 -9.35
C SER A 85 -9.68 -13.50 -9.57
N ARG A 86 -10.50 -13.43 -8.53
CA ARG A 86 -11.96 -13.56 -8.64
C ARG A 86 -12.59 -12.31 -9.27
N ARG A 87 -13.77 -12.50 -9.85
CA ARG A 87 -14.61 -11.39 -10.35
C ARG A 87 -15.30 -10.63 -9.22
N THR A 88 -15.73 -11.33 -8.18
CA THR A 88 -16.45 -10.79 -7.01
C THR A 88 -15.82 -11.34 -5.73
N LYS A 89 -16.01 -10.68 -4.58
CA LYS A 89 -15.35 -11.03 -3.31
C LYS A 89 -13.83 -11.20 -3.50
N ASN A 90 -13.25 -10.27 -4.21
CA ASN A 90 -11.87 -10.31 -4.68
C ASN A 90 -10.88 -9.53 -3.78
N ASN A 91 -11.33 -9.10 -2.61
CA ASN A 91 -10.47 -8.49 -1.60
C ASN A 91 -10.18 -9.51 -0.49
N PRO A 92 -8.96 -10.04 -0.36
CA PRO A 92 -8.59 -10.88 0.77
C PRO A 92 -8.50 -10.04 2.04
N ILE A 93 -8.90 -10.63 3.18
CA ILE A 93 -8.63 -10.10 4.50
C ILE A 93 -7.87 -11.15 5.30
N LEU A 94 -6.65 -10.80 5.70
CA LEU A 94 -5.76 -11.63 6.50
C LEU A 94 -6.18 -11.51 7.96
N ILE A 95 -6.56 -12.62 8.58
CA ILE A 95 -7.01 -12.66 9.97
C ILE A 95 -6.04 -13.51 10.77
N GLY A 96 -5.44 -12.94 11.79
CA GLY A 96 -4.50 -13.60 12.69
C GLY A 96 -4.05 -12.68 13.81
N GLU A 97 -3.51 -13.29 14.85
CA GLU A 97 -2.97 -12.56 15.98
C GLU A 97 -1.78 -11.64 15.59
N PRO A 98 -1.47 -10.62 16.38
CA PRO A 98 -0.28 -9.82 16.17
C PRO A 98 0.99 -10.70 16.07
N GLY A 99 1.89 -10.38 15.15
CA GLY A 99 3.13 -11.16 14.97
C GLY A 99 3.03 -12.45 14.16
N THR A 100 1.84 -12.89 13.71
CA THR A 100 1.70 -14.11 12.89
C THR A 100 2.24 -13.98 11.46
N GLY A 101 2.74 -12.81 11.05
CA GLY A 101 3.35 -12.61 9.74
C GLY A 101 2.37 -12.23 8.63
N LYS A 102 1.26 -11.56 8.94
CA LYS A 102 0.29 -11.06 7.94
C LYS A 102 0.94 -10.17 6.89
N THR A 103 1.80 -9.25 7.31
CA THR A 103 2.55 -8.35 6.41
C THR A 103 3.51 -9.13 5.52
N ALA A 104 4.22 -10.14 6.05
CA ALA A 104 5.12 -10.98 5.28
C ALA A 104 4.41 -11.72 4.12
N ILE A 105 3.14 -12.11 4.28
CA ILE A 105 2.35 -12.72 3.20
C ILE A 105 2.20 -11.76 2.02
N VAL A 106 1.99 -10.46 2.29
CA VAL A 106 1.83 -9.46 1.23
C VAL A 106 3.17 -9.11 0.58
N GLU A 107 4.26 -9.11 1.34
CA GLU A 107 5.62 -9.00 0.81
C GLU A 107 5.98 -10.20 -0.07
N GLY A 108 5.60 -11.42 0.34
CA GLY A 108 5.72 -12.63 -0.46
C GLY A 108 4.91 -12.57 -1.76
N LEU A 109 3.73 -11.96 -1.73
CA LEU A 109 2.94 -11.70 -2.94
C LEU A 109 3.70 -10.77 -3.90
N ALA A 110 4.29 -9.68 -3.41
CA ALA A 110 5.09 -8.76 -4.22
C ALA A 110 6.29 -9.47 -4.86
N HIS A 111 6.99 -10.33 -4.12
CA HIS A 111 8.06 -11.18 -4.65
C HIS A 111 7.58 -12.11 -5.78
N ARG A 112 6.40 -12.74 -5.63
CA ARG A 112 5.85 -13.61 -6.68
C ARG A 112 5.42 -12.84 -7.92
N ILE A 113 4.83 -11.66 -7.76
CA ILE A 113 4.50 -10.79 -8.90
C ILE A 113 5.78 -10.42 -9.66
N LEU A 114 6.83 -10.03 -8.96
CA LEU A 114 8.12 -9.66 -9.57
C LEU A 114 8.74 -10.82 -10.36
N ARG A 115 8.61 -12.05 -9.87
CA ARG A 115 9.11 -13.27 -10.55
C ARG A 115 8.18 -13.77 -11.65
N GLY A 116 6.99 -13.20 -11.81
CA GLY A 116 5.96 -13.66 -12.73
C GLY A 116 5.25 -14.96 -12.29
N ASP A 117 5.47 -15.42 -11.05
CA ASP A 117 4.86 -16.61 -10.46
C ASP A 117 3.46 -16.31 -9.89
N VAL A 118 2.62 -15.78 -10.76
CA VAL A 118 1.23 -15.38 -10.44
C VAL A 118 0.33 -15.61 -11.66
N PRO A 119 -0.99 -15.73 -11.48
CA PRO A 119 -1.95 -15.75 -12.59
C PRO A 119 -1.78 -14.55 -13.55
N GLU A 120 -2.07 -14.76 -14.83
CA GLU A 120 -1.83 -13.78 -15.90
C GLU A 120 -2.41 -12.39 -15.60
N ASN A 121 -3.62 -12.34 -15.04
CA ASN A 121 -4.32 -11.12 -14.67
C ASN A 121 -3.68 -10.36 -13.47
N LEU A 122 -2.66 -10.91 -12.84
CA LEU A 122 -1.94 -10.31 -11.71
C LEU A 122 -0.48 -9.96 -12.02
N LYS A 123 0.07 -10.37 -13.16
CA LYS A 123 1.51 -10.17 -13.51
C LYS A 123 1.94 -8.71 -13.52
N ASN A 124 1.06 -7.80 -13.94
CA ASN A 124 1.38 -6.38 -14.07
C ASN A 124 0.85 -5.54 -12.90
N LYS A 125 0.33 -6.19 -11.84
CA LYS A 125 -0.22 -5.47 -10.70
C LYS A 125 0.89 -4.96 -9.79
N GLN A 126 0.65 -3.80 -9.20
CA GLN A 126 1.52 -3.21 -8.19
C GLN A 126 0.84 -3.29 -6.83
N VAL A 127 1.59 -3.69 -5.82
CA VAL A 127 1.13 -3.76 -4.44
C VAL A 127 1.72 -2.58 -3.68
N TYR A 128 0.86 -1.76 -3.12
CA TYR A 128 1.24 -0.64 -2.26
C TYR A 128 0.77 -0.89 -0.85
N SER A 129 1.66 -0.73 0.12
CA SER A 129 1.32 -0.75 1.55
C SER A 129 1.01 0.65 2.03
N LEU A 130 -0.20 0.88 2.52
CA LEU A 130 -0.61 2.18 3.06
C LEU A 130 0.16 2.48 4.36
N ASP A 131 0.84 3.61 4.40
CA ASP A 131 1.56 4.07 5.59
C ASP A 131 0.67 5.01 6.42
N MET A 132 0.08 4.44 7.47
CA MET A 132 -0.76 5.20 8.40
C MET A 132 0.02 6.29 9.14
N GLY A 133 1.31 6.04 9.43
CA GLY A 133 2.19 7.02 10.08
C GLY A 133 2.40 8.24 9.18
N ALA A 134 2.71 8.02 7.90
CA ALA A 134 2.88 9.09 6.92
C ALA A 134 1.58 9.89 6.69
N LEU A 135 0.41 9.23 6.70
CA LEU A 135 -0.88 9.91 6.57
C LEU A 135 -1.17 10.88 7.72
N VAL A 136 -0.78 10.50 8.95
CA VAL A 136 -1.04 11.28 10.17
C VAL A 136 0.07 12.30 10.44
N ALA A 137 1.32 12.00 10.04
CA ALA A 137 2.47 12.85 10.31
C ALA A 137 2.28 14.27 9.76
N GLY A 138 2.41 15.27 10.65
CA GLY A 138 2.28 16.68 10.29
C GLY A 138 0.87 17.14 9.94
N ALA A 139 -0.16 16.30 10.05
CA ALA A 139 -1.55 16.72 9.90
C ALA A 139 -1.96 17.55 11.13
N LYS A 140 -2.15 18.86 10.93
CA LYS A 140 -2.54 19.79 11.99
C LYS A 140 -4.02 19.68 12.33
N TYR A 141 -4.84 19.27 11.36
CA TYR A 141 -6.29 19.18 11.48
C TYR A 141 -6.78 17.84 10.94
N LYS A 142 -7.90 17.37 11.49
CA LYS A 142 -8.58 16.13 11.07
C LYS A 142 -8.83 16.08 9.55
N GLY A 143 -9.21 17.19 8.94
CA GLY A 143 -9.48 17.28 7.49
C GLY A 143 -8.28 16.98 6.61
N GLU A 144 -7.04 17.29 7.06
CA GLU A 144 -5.83 17.01 6.26
C GLU A 144 -5.59 15.51 6.10
N PHE A 145 -5.79 14.71 7.14
CA PHE A 145 -5.71 13.26 7.06
C PHE A 145 -6.76 12.70 6.08
N GLU A 146 -8.00 13.18 6.18
CA GLU A 146 -9.09 12.76 5.30
C GLU A 146 -8.81 13.11 3.83
N GLU A 147 -8.29 14.31 3.56
CA GLU A 147 -7.88 14.73 2.21
C GLU A 147 -6.76 13.85 1.65
N ARG A 148 -5.73 13.53 2.45
CA ARG A 148 -4.62 12.65 2.06
C ARG A 148 -5.10 11.24 1.75
N LEU A 149 -5.92 10.64 2.63
CA LEU A 149 -6.49 9.32 2.41
C LEU A 149 -7.39 9.29 1.17
N LYS A 150 -8.23 10.32 0.99
CA LYS A 150 -9.08 10.45 -0.21
C LYS A 150 -8.26 10.57 -1.49
N ALA A 151 -7.14 11.29 -1.44
CA ALA A 151 -6.23 11.41 -2.57
C ALA A 151 -5.61 10.05 -2.94
N VAL A 152 -5.10 9.28 -1.97
CA VAL A 152 -4.59 7.91 -2.18
C VAL A 152 -5.67 7.02 -2.79
N VAL A 153 -6.87 6.99 -2.20
CA VAL A 153 -7.98 6.17 -2.72
C VAL A 153 -8.36 6.56 -4.15
N ASN A 154 -8.39 7.85 -4.46
CA ASN A 154 -8.70 8.32 -5.81
C ASN A 154 -7.60 7.94 -6.82
N GLU A 155 -6.34 7.98 -6.44
CA GLU A 155 -5.23 7.57 -7.30
C GLU A 155 -5.28 6.06 -7.57
N VAL A 156 -5.55 5.23 -6.56
CA VAL A 156 -5.77 3.79 -6.73
C VAL A 156 -6.98 3.51 -7.63
N LYS A 157 -8.08 4.23 -7.49
CA LYS A 157 -9.25 4.07 -8.35
C LYS A 157 -8.96 4.41 -9.82
N LYS A 158 -8.18 5.45 -10.07
CA LYS A 158 -7.77 5.86 -11.43
C LYS A 158 -6.88 4.82 -12.13
N SER A 159 -6.21 3.94 -11.38
CA SER A 159 -5.41 2.85 -11.95
C SER A 159 -6.23 1.69 -12.52
N GLU A 160 -7.58 1.77 -12.47
CA GLU A 160 -8.49 0.76 -13.02
C GLU A 160 -8.19 -0.69 -12.56
N GLY A 161 -7.67 -0.80 -11.34
CA GLY A 161 -7.36 -2.08 -10.71
C GLY A 161 -5.95 -2.60 -10.98
N ASP A 162 -5.04 -1.78 -11.51
CA ASP A 162 -3.61 -2.13 -11.63
C ASP A 162 -2.88 -2.03 -10.30
N ILE A 163 -3.45 -1.30 -9.36
CA ILE A 163 -2.91 -1.15 -8.01
C ILE A 163 -3.76 -1.95 -7.02
N ILE A 164 -3.08 -2.69 -6.15
CA ILE A 164 -3.63 -3.40 -5.01
C ILE A 164 -3.12 -2.69 -3.75
N LEU A 165 -4.04 -2.14 -2.95
CA LEU A 165 -3.69 -1.43 -1.73
C LEU A 165 -3.72 -2.37 -0.53
N PHE A 166 -2.58 -2.60 0.09
CA PHE A 166 -2.50 -3.28 1.38
C PHE A 166 -2.75 -2.29 2.51
N ILE A 167 -3.66 -2.65 3.40
CA ILE A 167 -4.04 -1.85 4.55
C ILE A 167 -3.88 -2.73 5.79
N ASP A 168 -2.80 -2.51 6.52
CA ASP A 168 -2.61 -3.16 7.81
C ASP A 168 -3.55 -2.53 8.85
N GLU A 169 -3.98 -3.32 9.82
CA GLU A 169 -4.96 -2.91 10.83
C GLU A 169 -6.19 -2.17 10.23
N ILE A 170 -6.71 -2.68 9.12
CA ILE A 170 -7.79 -2.06 8.34
C ILE A 170 -9.01 -1.68 9.19
N HIS A 171 -9.21 -2.36 10.33
CA HIS A 171 -10.27 -2.07 11.28
C HIS A 171 -10.19 -0.66 11.85
N THR A 172 -8.99 -0.10 11.97
CA THR A 172 -8.79 1.29 12.46
C THR A 172 -9.43 2.30 11.53
N LEU A 173 -9.40 2.06 10.22
CA LEU A 173 -9.99 2.93 9.21
C LEU A 173 -11.49 2.69 9.01
N VAL A 174 -11.95 1.45 9.18
CA VAL A 174 -13.34 1.05 8.94
C VAL A 174 -14.20 1.23 10.21
N GLY A 175 -13.61 1.03 11.38
CA GLY A 175 -14.27 1.09 12.67
C GLY A 175 -14.37 2.48 13.32
N ALA A 176 -13.67 3.46 12.79
CA ALA A 176 -13.45 4.77 13.39
C ALA A 176 -14.69 5.69 13.56
N GLY A 177 -15.91 5.20 13.35
CA GLY A 177 -17.12 6.01 13.34
C GLY A 177 -17.82 6.24 14.70
N LYS A 178 -17.24 5.88 15.86
CA LYS A 178 -17.98 5.89 17.16
C LYS A 178 -17.34 6.67 18.33
N GLY A 179 -16.28 7.47 18.11
CA GLY A 179 -15.66 8.27 19.17
C GLY A 179 -15.51 9.74 18.78
N GLU A 180 -15.67 10.66 19.75
CA GLU A 180 -15.24 12.05 19.59
C GLU A 180 -13.75 12.08 19.26
N GLY A 181 -13.40 12.46 18.03
CA GLY A 181 -12.02 12.41 17.49
C GLY A 181 -11.72 11.24 16.57
N ALA A 182 -12.62 10.27 16.38
CA ALA A 182 -12.44 9.20 15.40
C ALA A 182 -12.42 9.77 13.99
N MET A 183 -11.39 9.34 13.24
CA MET A 183 -11.19 9.77 11.85
C MET A 183 -12.33 9.25 10.97
N ASP A 184 -12.86 10.09 10.09
CA ASP A 184 -13.99 9.73 9.21
C ASP A 184 -13.54 8.92 7.98
N ALA A 185 -12.42 8.19 8.15
CA ALA A 185 -11.84 7.30 7.16
C ALA A 185 -12.83 6.24 6.63
N ALA A 186 -13.74 5.80 7.51
CA ALA A 186 -14.78 4.87 7.15
C ALA A 186 -15.68 5.39 6.01
N ASN A 187 -16.01 6.67 6.04
CA ASN A 187 -16.85 7.30 5.01
C ASN A 187 -16.12 7.42 3.66
N ILE A 188 -14.79 7.40 3.64
CA ILE A 188 -13.98 7.42 2.42
C ILE A 188 -13.80 6.01 1.88
N LEU A 189 -13.41 5.05 2.72
CA LEU A 189 -13.05 3.69 2.30
C LEU A 189 -14.26 2.80 2.04
N LYS A 190 -15.27 2.79 2.91
CA LYS A 190 -16.43 1.90 2.78
C LYS A 190 -17.14 2.01 1.43
N PRO A 191 -17.44 3.20 0.89
CA PRO A 191 -18.06 3.32 -0.42
C PRO A 191 -17.18 2.74 -1.54
N ALA A 192 -15.87 3.01 -1.53
CA ALA A 192 -14.94 2.52 -2.54
C ALA A 192 -14.80 1.00 -2.50
N LEU A 193 -14.68 0.42 -1.31
CA LEU A 193 -14.64 -1.02 -1.08
C LEU A 193 -15.97 -1.69 -1.46
N ALA A 194 -17.10 -1.13 -1.02
CA ALA A 194 -18.43 -1.69 -1.28
C ALA A 194 -18.79 -1.69 -2.77
N ARG A 195 -18.37 -0.68 -3.54
CA ARG A 195 -18.58 -0.63 -4.99
C ARG A 195 -17.57 -1.46 -5.79
N GLY A 196 -16.48 -1.95 -5.14
CA GLY A 196 -15.42 -2.68 -5.81
C GLY A 196 -14.50 -1.80 -6.67
N GLU A 197 -14.49 -0.51 -6.40
CA GLU A 197 -13.64 0.48 -7.06
C GLU A 197 -12.19 0.45 -6.53
N LEU A 198 -12.02 -0.13 -5.35
CA LEU A 198 -10.74 -0.28 -4.67
C LEU A 198 -10.41 -1.78 -4.54
N ARG A 199 -9.31 -2.20 -5.15
CA ARG A 199 -8.71 -3.51 -4.86
C ARG A 199 -7.81 -3.39 -3.64
N SER A 200 -8.08 -4.21 -2.63
CA SER A 200 -7.34 -4.14 -1.39
C SER A 200 -7.08 -5.50 -0.78
N ILE A 201 -6.02 -5.56 0.01
CA ILE A 201 -5.73 -6.63 0.95
C ILE A 201 -5.82 -5.99 2.33
N GLY A 202 -6.71 -6.50 3.19
CA GLY A 202 -6.80 -6.04 4.58
C GLY A 202 -6.06 -6.98 5.51
N ALA A 203 -5.56 -6.49 6.64
CA ALA A 203 -5.07 -7.31 7.74
C ALA A 203 -5.71 -6.83 9.05
N THR A 204 -6.08 -7.78 9.91
CA THR A 204 -6.73 -7.51 11.21
C THR A 204 -6.65 -8.74 12.12
N THR A 205 -7.10 -8.61 13.35
CA THR A 205 -7.32 -9.74 14.27
C THR A 205 -8.73 -10.32 14.11
N LEU A 206 -8.98 -11.51 14.69
CA LEU A 206 -10.28 -12.14 14.62
C LEU A 206 -11.36 -11.34 15.36
N ASP A 207 -11.04 -10.84 16.54
CA ASP A 207 -11.97 -10.05 17.36
C ASP A 207 -12.42 -8.77 16.64
N GLU A 208 -11.49 -8.11 16.00
CA GLU A 208 -11.76 -6.87 15.27
C GLU A 208 -12.50 -7.11 13.96
N TYR A 209 -12.21 -8.22 13.28
CA TYR A 209 -13.00 -8.66 12.13
C TYR A 209 -14.46 -8.86 12.51
N GLN A 210 -14.74 -9.61 13.58
CA GLN A 210 -16.10 -9.85 14.07
C GLN A 210 -16.81 -8.56 14.48
N LYS A 211 -16.09 -7.65 15.08
CA LYS A 211 -16.62 -6.38 15.57
C LYS A 211 -16.99 -5.41 14.44
N TYR A 212 -16.15 -5.31 13.40
CA TYR A 212 -16.23 -4.23 12.41
C TYR A 212 -16.61 -4.70 11.00
N PHE A 213 -16.26 -5.93 10.60
CA PHE A 213 -16.49 -6.45 9.24
C PHE A 213 -17.69 -7.37 9.15
N GLU A 214 -17.83 -8.33 10.04
CA GLU A 214 -18.89 -9.32 10.01
C GLU A 214 -20.29 -8.67 10.16
N LYS A 215 -20.37 -7.58 10.90
CA LYS A 215 -21.61 -6.81 11.10
C LYS A 215 -21.96 -5.91 9.93
N ASP A 216 -21.03 -5.60 9.06
CA ASP A 216 -21.20 -4.74 7.89
C ASP A 216 -21.39 -5.59 6.62
N LYS A 217 -22.63 -5.87 6.26
CA LYS A 217 -22.97 -6.71 5.10
C LYS A 217 -22.40 -6.20 3.77
N ALA A 218 -22.09 -4.91 3.64
CA ALA A 218 -21.50 -4.35 2.43
C ALA A 218 -20.02 -4.74 2.32
N LEU A 219 -19.29 -4.76 3.42
CA LEU A 219 -17.90 -5.22 3.49
C LEU A 219 -17.82 -6.73 3.43
N GLU A 220 -18.65 -7.47 4.16
CA GLU A 220 -18.69 -8.93 4.17
C GLU A 220 -18.83 -9.51 2.75
N ARG A 221 -19.63 -8.86 1.89
CA ARG A 221 -19.81 -9.28 0.49
C ARG A 221 -18.60 -9.03 -0.40
N ARG A 222 -17.63 -8.25 0.04
CA ARG A 222 -16.46 -7.84 -0.75
C ARG A 222 -15.17 -8.50 -0.29
N PHE A 223 -15.09 -8.83 0.99
CA PHE A 223 -13.92 -9.46 1.57
C PHE A 223 -14.05 -10.97 1.66
N GLN A 224 -12.91 -11.66 1.50
CA GLN A 224 -12.80 -13.10 1.70
C GLN A 224 -11.70 -13.35 2.72
N ILE A 225 -12.04 -14.10 3.76
CA ILE A 225 -11.13 -14.44 4.86
C ILE A 225 -10.00 -15.35 4.39
N VAL A 226 -8.78 -15.03 4.86
CA VAL A 226 -7.60 -15.88 4.85
C VAL A 226 -7.09 -15.93 6.28
N MET A 227 -7.22 -17.10 6.92
CA MET A 227 -6.69 -17.30 8.27
C MET A 227 -5.18 -17.40 8.23
N VAL A 228 -4.52 -16.72 9.15
CA VAL A 228 -3.06 -16.69 9.31
C VAL A 228 -2.74 -17.16 10.72
N ASN A 229 -2.47 -18.44 10.84
CA ASN A 229 -2.11 -19.04 12.10
C ASN A 229 -0.62 -18.85 12.41
N GLU A 230 -0.26 -18.99 13.69
CA GLU A 230 1.14 -19.12 14.08
C GLU A 230 1.80 -20.30 13.36
N PRO A 231 3.05 -20.16 12.90
CA PRO A 231 3.77 -21.29 12.33
C PRO A 231 4.04 -22.36 13.41
N ASP A 232 3.99 -23.63 13.01
CA ASP A 232 4.41 -24.71 13.86
C ASP A 232 5.94 -24.68 14.11
N THR A 233 6.44 -25.51 15.00
CA THR A 233 7.87 -25.56 15.38
C THR A 233 8.77 -25.80 14.17
N LEU A 234 8.40 -26.73 13.28
CA LEU A 234 9.22 -27.05 12.10
C LEU A 234 9.25 -25.90 11.09
N SER A 235 8.11 -25.27 10.89
CA SER A 235 7.99 -24.08 10.04
C SER A 235 8.77 -22.90 10.65
N THR A 236 8.72 -22.71 11.97
CA THR A 236 9.47 -21.68 12.69
C THR A 236 10.99 -21.86 12.52
N ILE A 237 11.49 -23.09 12.69
CA ILE A 237 12.91 -23.42 12.45
C ILE A 237 13.30 -23.08 10.99
N SER A 238 12.45 -23.44 10.05
CA SER A 238 12.68 -23.14 8.61
C SER A 238 12.73 -21.63 8.34
N ILE A 239 11.83 -20.87 8.95
CA ILE A 239 11.80 -19.40 8.85
C ILE A 239 13.09 -18.80 9.41
N LEU A 240 13.48 -19.21 10.62
CA LEU A 240 14.68 -18.71 11.29
C LEU A 240 15.96 -19.05 10.48
N ARG A 241 16.05 -20.26 9.94
CA ARG A 241 17.16 -20.65 9.06
C ARG A 241 17.24 -19.81 7.79
N GLY A 242 16.10 -19.50 7.20
CA GLY A 242 16.05 -18.67 5.98
C GLY A 242 16.37 -17.19 6.24
N LEU A 243 16.14 -16.70 7.43
CA LEU A 243 16.48 -15.32 7.82
C LEU A 243 17.90 -15.20 8.39
N LYS A 244 18.51 -16.32 8.82
CA LYS A 244 19.79 -16.38 9.52
C LYS A 244 20.88 -15.53 8.84
N GLU A 245 21.12 -15.72 7.56
CA GLU A 245 22.17 -15.02 6.82
C GLU A 245 22.00 -13.50 6.84
N ARG A 246 20.77 -13.01 6.76
CA ARG A 246 20.50 -11.56 6.85
C ARG A 246 20.82 -11.00 8.21
N TYR A 247 20.44 -11.71 9.27
CA TYR A 247 20.77 -11.31 10.64
C TYR A 247 22.27 -11.37 10.91
N GLU A 248 22.96 -12.45 10.45
CA GLU A 248 24.40 -12.56 10.55
C GLU A 248 25.14 -11.41 9.85
N ASN A 249 24.70 -11.06 8.62
CA ASN A 249 25.30 -9.96 7.88
C ASN A 249 25.03 -8.60 8.50
N HIS A 250 23.80 -8.38 9.01
CA HIS A 250 23.44 -7.10 9.62
C HIS A 250 24.16 -6.84 10.95
N HIS A 251 24.24 -7.88 11.78
CA HIS A 251 24.82 -7.76 13.13
C HIS A 251 26.30 -8.15 13.19
N HIS A 252 26.90 -8.59 12.08
CA HIS A 252 28.29 -9.07 12.01
C HIS A 252 28.59 -10.19 13.01
N VAL A 253 27.66 -11.12 13.19
CA VAL A 253 27.76 -12.27 14.11
C VAL A 253 27.50 -13.57 13.33
N ARG A 254 27.83 -14.71 13.96
CA ARG A 254 27.45 -16.03 13.45
C ARG A 254 26.45 -16.67 14.39
N ILE A 255 25.33 -17.13 13.85
CA ILE A 255 24.28 -17.85 14.59
C ILE A 255 24.50 -19.34 14.36
N LYS A 256 24.74 -20.09 15.43
CA LYS A 256 24.84 -21.56 15.35
C LYS A 256 23.45 -22.17 15.10
N ASP A 257 23.41 -23.30 14.40
CA ASP A 257 22.14 -23.99 14.11
C ASP A 257 21.45 -24.51 15.38
N ASP A 258 22.25 -24.92 16.38
CA ASP A 258 21.78 -25.33 17.71
C ASP A 258 21.04 -24.21 18.49
N ALA A 259 21.22 -22.96 18.08
CA ALA A 259 20.51 -21.81 18.68
C ALA A 259 19.15 -21.56 18.01
N ILE A 260 18.86 -22.26 16.90
CA ILE A 260 17.61 -22.15 16.12
C ILE A 260 16.66 -23.28 16.46
N ILE A 261 17.20 -24.42 16.90
CA ILE A 261 16.46 -25.63 17.27
C ILE A 261 16.09 -25.58 18.76
#